data_d6564d67201d894a167369e309b93e23
#
_entry.id   d6564d67201d894a167369e309b93e23
#
_cell.length_a   1.000
_cell.length_b   1.000
_cell.length_c   1.000
_cell.angle_alpha   90.00
_cell.angle_beta   90.00
_cell.angle_gamma   90.00
#
_symmetry.space_group_name_H-M   'P 1'
#
loop_
_entity.id
_entity.type
_entity.pdbx_description
1 polymer ?
#
loop_
_entity_poly.entity_id
_entity_poly.type
_entity_poly.pdbx_seq_one_letter_code
_entity_poly.pdbx_strand_id
1 'polypeptide(L)'
;MIEYIDIDHAQEMDEFVRQHEYAHFMQTSLWGRVKKDWGWHGVICRAEDGSIRGTMALLEHKVHYFKTGLLYAPRGPIVAPDDFSTLEELIDAGRQLAKKRGDYVFRFDPRIEEQNTAFSDEVRRLGFTQDMASDYSLFQPRMCYVTDLQGLTKDALLAKYRRSTRYNVRLAERQNLFLTLFFLF
;
A
#
# COMPACT_ATOMS: atom_id res chain seq x y z
N MET A 1 -11.61 10.64 14.80
CA MET A 1 -10.50 11.59 15.16
C MET A 1 -9.25 11.21 14.37
N ILE A 2 -8.57 12.21 13.76
CA ILE A 2 -7.36 11.99 12.96
C ILE A 2 -6.11 12.27 13.79
N GLU A 3 -5.14 11.37 13.70
CA GLU A 3 -3.81 11.45 14.30
C GLU A 3 -2.73 11.31 13.22
N TYR A 4 -1.71 12.17 13.25
CA TYR A 4 -0.54 12.09 12.37
C TYR A 4 0.65 11.58 13.17
N ILE A 5 1.33 10.58 12.63
CA ILE A 5 2.49 9.95 13.26
C ILE A 5 3.70 9.94 12.32
N ASP A 6 4.88 9.90 12.90
CA ASP A 6 6.13 9.66 12.17
C ASP A 6 6.49 8.17 12.15
N ILE A 7 7.55 7.84 11.44
CA ILE A 7 7.97 6.46 11.23
C ILE A 7 8.43 5.75 12.51
N ASP A 8 8.87 6.50 13.52
CA ASP A 8 9.38 5.92 14.77
C ASP A 8 8.25 5.62 15.77
N HIS A 9 7.06 6.18 15.53
CA HIS A 9 5.85 5.96 16.33
C HIS A 9 4.80 5.09 15.64
N ALA A 10 5.19 4.33 14.60
CA ALA A 10 4.26 3.60 13.73
C ALA A 10 3.86 2.20 14.23
N GLN A 11 4.30 1.76 15.40
CA GLN A 11 4.12 0.38 15.87
C GLN A 11 2.64 -0.05 15.93
N GLU A 12 1.76 0.80 16.47
CA GLU A 12 0.33 0.50 16.57
C GLU A 12 -0.34 0.46 15.19
N MET A 13 0.04 1.38 14.30
CA MET A 13 -0.42 1.39 12.92
C MET A 13 0.03 0.13 12.16
N ASP A 14 1.29 -0.28 12.30
CA ASP A 14 1.82 -1.48 11.65
C ASP A 14 1.09 -2.73 12.13
N GLU A 15 0.75 -2.81 13.42
CA GLU A 15 -0.03 -3.91 13.98
C GLU A 15 -1.45 -3.96 13.42
N PHE A 16 -2.12 -2.81 13.34
CA PHE A 16 -3.44 -2.70 12.71
C PHE A 16 -3.40 -3.16 11.24
N VAL A 17 -2.43 -2.66 10.47
CA VAL A 17 -2.27 -3.04 9.06
C VAL A 17 -2.04 -4.55 8.93
N ARG A 18 -1.21 -5.14 9.78
CA ARG A 18 -0.89 -6.57 9.74
C ARG A 18 -2.10 -7.48 9.98
N GLN A 19 -3.04 -7.04 10.79
CA GLN A 19 -4.25 -7.80 11.15
C GLN A 19 -5.42 -7.54 10.21
N HIS A 20 -5.35 -6.49 9.38
CA HIS A 20 -6.47 -6.10 8.54
C HIS A 20 -6.59 -6.99 7.30
N GLU A 21 -7.82 -7.29 6.85
CA GLU A 21 -8.11 -8.12 5.67
C GLU A 21 -7.43 -7.57 4.39
N TYR A 22 -7.41 -6.25 4.24
CA TYR A 22 -6.78 -5.55 3.10
C TYR A 22 -5.32 -5.19 3.36
N ALA A 23 -4.67 -5.89 4.29
CA ALA A 23 -3.27 -5.67 4.63
C ALA A 23 -2.35 -5.61 3.41
N HIS A 24 -1.45 -4.64 3.43
CA HIS A 24 -0.39 -4.55 2.43
C HIS A 24 0.89 -3.99 3.06
N PHE A 25 2.03 -4.66 2.85
CA PHE A 25 3.31 -4.26 3.47
C PHE A 25 3.76 -2.83 3.09
N MET A 26 3.32 -2.30 1.94
CA MET A 26 3.61 -0.92 1.53
C MET A 26 2.90 0.12 2.41
N GLN A 27 1.93 -0.29 3.22
CA GLN A 27 1.25 0.55 4.18
C GLN A 27 1.84 0.48 5.59
N THR A 28 3.03 -0.11 5.74
CA THR A 28 3.76 -0.19 7.01
C THR A 28 4.97 0.74 7.05
N SER A 29 5.48 1.01 8.26
CA SER A 29 6.73 1.76 8.47
C SER A 29 7.94 1.06 7.84
N LEU A 30 7.93 -0.28 7.75
CA LEU A 30 9.00 -1.05 7.10
C LEU A 30 9.21 -0.63 5.64
N TRP A 31 8.13 -0.35 4.91
CA TRP A 31 8.24 0.16 3.54
C TRP A 31 8.85 1.55 3.49
N GLY A 32 8.53 2.42 4.45
CA GLY A 32 9.18 3.72 4.60
C GLY A 32 10.70 3.58 4.82
N ARG A 33 11.13 2.62 5.63
CA ARG A 33 12.55 2.32 5.87
C ARG A 33 13.26 1.77 4.62
N VAL A 34 12.55 1.07 3.73
CA VAL A 34 13.08 0.66 2.41
C VAL A 34 13.20 1.84 1.46
N LYS A 35 12.23 2.76 1.49
CA LYS A 35 12.16 3.97 0.64
C LYS A 35 12.89 5.16 1.27
N LYS A 36 14.16 5.01 1.62
CA LYS A 36 14.96 5.99 2.38
C LYS A 36 15.01 7.40 1.78
N ASP A 37 14.84 7.51 0.45
CA ASP A 37 14.87 8.79 -0.26
C ASP A 37 13.50 9.50 -0.25
N TRP A 38 12.49 8.88 0.35
CA TRP A 38 11.14 9.40 0.49
C TRP A 38 10.84 9.72 1.96
N GLY A 39 10.16 10.84 2.21
CA GLY A 39 9.57 11.10 3.52
C GLY A 39 8.44 10.10 3.79
N TRP A 40 8.29 9.64 5.03
CA TRP A 40 7.19 8.79 5.45
C TRP A 40 6.32 9.50 6.47
N HIS A 41 5.00 9.39 6.32
CA HIS A 41 4.00 9.95 7.23
C HIS A 41 2.90 8.91 7.43
N GLY A 42 2.49 8.70 8.68
CA GLY A 42 1.34 7.87 9.02
C GLY A 42 0.14 8.72 9.39
N VAL A 43 -1.04 8.27 9.00
CA VAL A 43 -2.34 8.81 9.40
C VAL A 43 -3.15 7.70 10.01
N ILE A 44 -3.68 7.92 11.20
CA ILE A 44 -4.57 7.00 11.90
C ILE A 44 -5.93 7.69 12.08
N CYS A 45 -7.00 7.01 11.69
CA CYS A 45 -8.37 7.42 12.01
C CYS A 45 -8.90 6.57 13.17
N ARG A 46 -9.24 7.25 14.30
CA ARG A 46 -9.76 6.59 15.51
C ARG A 46 -11.25 6.83 15.70
N ALA A 47 -11.90 5.85 16.31
CA ALA A 47 -13.24 5.98 16.87
C ALA A 47 -13.21 6.78 18.20
N GLU A 48 -14.36 7.03 18.78
CA GLU A 48 -14.51 7.75 20.06
C GLU A 48 -13.91 6.97 21.24
N ASP A 49 -13.93 5.64 21.17
CA ASP A 49 -13.35 4.74 22.18
C ASP A 49 -11.82 4.56 22.05
N GLY A 50 -11.20 5.25 21.07
CA GLY A 50 -9.77 5.20 20.79
C GLY A 50 -9.34 4.06 19.85
N SER A 51 -10.21 3.13 19.48
CA SER A 51 -9.89 2.05 18.54
C SER A 51 -9.59 2.60 17.14
N ILE A 52 -8.73 1.91 16.39
CA ILE A 52 -8.38 2.31 15.03
C ILE A 52 -9.48 1.81 14.06
N ARG A 53 -10.04 2.72 13.27
CA ARG A 53 -11.00 2.43 12.18
C ARG A 53 -10.32 2.26 10.85
N GLY A 54 -9.21 2.97 10.62
CA GLY A 54 -8.45 2.89 9.40
C GLY A 54 -7.15 3.66 9.47
N THR A 55 -6.23 3.36 8.55
CA THR A 55 -4.90 3.98 8.50
C THR A 55 -4.48 4.31 7.08
N MET A 56 -3.52 5.22 6.94
CA MET A 56 -2.91 5.53 5.65
C MET A 56 -1.43 5.90 5.84
N ALA A 57 -0.54 5.06 5.28
CA ALA A 57 0.87 5.41 5.15
C ALA A 57 1.09 6.19 3.85
N LEU A 58 1.77 7.30 3.96
CA LEU A 58 2.02 8.25 2.90
C LEU A 58 3.52 8.40 2.68
N LEU A 59 3.96 8.24 1.45
CA LEU A 59 5.31 8.51 0.99
C LEU A 59 5.36 9.88 0.32
N GLU A 60 6.28 10.73 0.73
CA GLU A 60 6.48 12.06 0.16
C GLU A 60 7.77 12.09 -0.67
N HIS A 61 7.65 12.40 -1.95
CA HIS A 61 8.79 12.62 -2.84
C HIS A 61 8.88 14.07 -3.26
N LYS A 62 9.90 14.79 -2.79
CA LYS A 62 10.13 16.20 -3.14
C LYS A 62 10.92 16.35 -4.42
N VAL A 63 10.50 17.27 -5.27
CA VAL A 63 11.28 17.73 -6.42
C VAL A 63 12.30 18.76 -5.96
N HIS A 64 13.58 18.43 -6.07
CA HIS A 64 14.71 19.15 -5.43
C HIS A 64 14.71 20.68 -5.66
N TYR A 65 14.29 21.14 -6.85
CA TYR A 65 14.39 22.55 -7.22
C TYR A 65 13.11 23.36 -6.94
N PHE A 66 11.94 22.74 -6.73
CA PHE A 66 10.66 23.45 -6.71
C PHE A 66 9.99 23.49 -5.34
N LYS A 67 10.57 22.92 -4.30
CA LYS A 67 10.00 22.78 -2.94
C LYS A 67 8.57 22.21 -2.93
N THR A 68 8.20 21.53 -4.00
CA THR A 68 6.92 20.85 -4.19
C THR A 68 7.14 19.36 -4.42
N GLY A 69 6.13 18.56 -4.34
CA GLY A 69 6.31 17.11 -4.43
C GLY A 69 5.02 16.36 -4.74
N LEU A 70 5.16 15.07 -4.59
CA LEU A 70 4.10 14.09 -4.68
C LEU A 70 3.94 13.44 -3.31
N LEU A 71 2.71 13.43 -2.80
CA LEU A 71 2.31 12.62 -1.66
C LEU A 71 1.56 11.39 -2.15
N TYR A 72 2.03 10.19 -1.80
CA TYR A 72 1.53 8.95 -2.36
C TYR A 72 1.27 7.89 -1.28
N ALA A 73 0.06 7.33 -1.25
CA ALA A 73 -0.32 6.20 -0.41
C ALA A 73 -0.32 4.89 -1.22
N PRO A 74 0.81 4.17 -1.31
CA PRO A 74 0.90 2.93 -2.08
C PRO A 74 0.03 1.84 -1.46
N ARG A 75 -0.91 1.29 -2.22
CA ARG A 75 -1.84 0.24 -1.76
C ARG A 75 -2.69 0.64 -0.54
N GLY A 76 -2.82 1.94 -0.28
CA GLY A 76 -3.65 2.49 0.79
C GLY A 76 -4.73 3.43 0.25
N PRO A 77 -5.61 3.88 1.16
CA PRO A 77 -5.64 3.61 2.60
C PRO A 77 -6.04 2.19 2.97
N ILE A 78 -5.79 1.77 4.22
CA ILE A 78 -6.26 0.53 4.81
C ILE A 78 -7.51 0.85 5.62
N VAL A 79 -8.65 0.47 5.08
CA VAL A 79 -9.99 0.72 5.63
C VAL A 79 -10.96 -0.32 5.08
N ALA A 80 -12.03 -0.63 5.77
CA ALA A 80 -13.09 -1.49 5.25
C ALA A 80 -13.70 -0.84 3.98
N PRO A 81 -13.93 -1.60 2.89
CA PRO A 81 -14.34 -1.04 1.60
C PRO A 81 -15.70 -0.37 1.58
N ASP A 82 -16.50 -0.56 2.62
CA ASP A 82 -17.83 0.02 2.86
C ASP A 82 -17.84 1.10 3.95
N ASP A 83 -16.73 1.32 4.66
CA ASP A 83 -16.60 2.42 5.63
C ASP A 83 -16.15 3.71 4.93
N PHE A 84 -17.09 4.30 4.19
CA PHE A 84 -16.88 5.55 3.46
C PHE A 84 -16.61 6.75 4.37
N SER A 85 -17.13 6.72 5.60
CA SER A 85 -16.84 7.78 6.57
C SER A 85 -15.36 7.82 6.95
N THR A 86 -14.78 6.67 7.27
CA THR A 86 -13.34 6.57 7.57
C THR A 86 -12.48 6.86 6.34
N LEU A 87 -12.92 6.41 5.16
CA LEU A 87 -12.25 6.71 3.89
C LEU A 87 -12.17 8.22 3.66
N GLU A 88 -13.27 8.94 3.82
CA GLU A 88 -13.33 10.40 3.66
C GLU A 88 -12.41 11.12 4.65
N GLU A 89 -12.46 10.75 5.94
CA GLU A 89 -11.57 11.31 6.96
C GLU A 89 -10.08 11.12 6.62
N LEU A 90 -9.68 9.92 6.18
CA LEU A 90 -8.29 9.62 5.80
C LEU A 90 -7.86 10.40 4.54
N ILE A 91 -8.73 10.47 3.54
CA ILE A 91 -8.44 11.22 2.30
C ILE A 91 -8.30 12.72 2.59
N ASP A 92 -9.18 13.28 3.41
CA ASP A 92 -9.11 14.70 3.79
C ASP A 92 -7.85 14.98 4.61
N ALA A 93 -7.45 14.08 5.49
CA ALA A 93 -6.17 14.17 6.21
C ALA A 93 -4.98 14.17 5.24
N GLY A 94 -4.99 13.29 4.24
CA GLY A 94 -3.97 13.26 3.18
C GLY A 94 -3.91 14.57 2.39
N ARG A 95 -5.07 15.14 2.01
CA ARG A 95 -5.15 16.46 1.34
C ARG A 95 -4.59 17.58 2.19
N GLN A 96 -4.95 17.61 3.48
CA GLN A 96 -4.46 18.63 4.42
C GLN A 96 -2.93 18.52 4.57
N LEU A 97 -2.41 17.30 4.66
CA LEU A 97 -0.97 17.06 4.72
C LEU A 97 -0.28 17.53 3.44
N ALA A 98 -0.78 17.14 2.26
CA ALA A 98 -0.25 17.58 0.97
C ALA A 98 -0.22 19.11 0.86
N LYS A 99 -1.31 19.79 1.22
CA LYS A 99 -1.40 21.26 1.22
C LYS A 99 -0.39 21.88 2.19
N LYS A 100 -0.28 21.35 3.42
CA LYS A 100 0.67 21.84 4.45
C LYS A 100 2.11 21.67 3.99
N ARG A 101 2.40 20.57 3.26
CA ARG A 101 3.74 20.25 2.74
C ARG A 101 4.05 20.95 1.42
N GLY A 102 3.06 21.56 0.75
CA GLY A 102 3.22 22.18 -0.56
C GLY A 102 3.34 21.18 -1.71
N ASP A 103 2.79 19.97 -1.55
CA ASP A 103 2.76 18.96 -2.60
C ASP A 103 1.67 19.30 -3.62
N TYR A 104 1.97 19.12 -4.92
CA TYR A 104 1.05 19.45 -6.01
C TYR A 104 0.18 18.25 -6.43
N VAL A 105 0.55 17.05 -6.03
CA VAL A 105 -0.21 15.81 -6.28
C VAL A 105 -0.37 15.03 -4.98
N PHE A 106 -1.61 14.62 -4.70
CA PHE A 106 -1.92 13.56 -3.75
C PHE A 106 -2.50 12.37 -4.51
N ARG A 107 -1.88 11.21 -4.37
CA ARG A 107 -2.23 9.98 -5.07
C ARG A 107 -2.36 8.81 -4.10
N PHE A 108 -3.26 7.88 -4.41
CA PHE A 108 -3.41 6.60 -3.72
C PHE A 108 -3.90 5.53 -4.69
N ASP A 109 -3.66 4.25 -4.37
CA ASP A 109 -4.07 3.10 -5.19
C ASP A 109 -4.42 1.91 -4.30
N PRO A 110 -5.56 1.94 -3.59
CA PRO A 110 -5.96 0.90 -2.65
C PRO A 110 -6.18 -0.44 -3.35
N ARG A 111 -6.03 -1.52 -2.59
CA ARG A 111 -6.33 -2.87 -3.06
C ARG A 111 -7.85 -3.12 -2.99
N ILE A 112 -8.56 -2.69 -4.01
CA ILE A 112 -10.02 -2.85 -4.12
C ILE A 112 -10.33 -3.66 -5.37
N GLU A 113 -11.29 -4.58 -5.26
CA GLU A 113 -11.76 -5.36 -6.39
C GLU A 113 -12.44 -4.47 -7.44
N GLU A 114 -12.24 -4.78 -8.73
CA GLU A 114 -12.78 -3.99 -9.84
C GLU A 114 -14.33 -3.93 -9.81
N GLN A 115 -14.97 -4.97 -9.25
CA GLN A 115 -16.42 -5.06 -9.12
C GLN A 115 -16.99 -4.13 -8.04
N ASN A 116 -16.16 -3.62 -7.13
CA ASN A 116 -16.61 -2.67 -6.10
C ASN A 116 -16.78 -1.26 -6.69
N THR A 117 -17.86 -1.08 -7.46
CA THR A 117 -18.17 0.22 -8.08
C THR A 117 -18.52 1.28 -7.04
N ALA A 118 -19.13 0.90 -5.90
CA ALA A 118 -19.49 1.82 -4.83
C ALA A 118 -18.26 2.56 -4.27
N PHE A 119 -17.15 1.85 -4.06
CA PHE A 119 -15.89 2.49 -3.66
C PHE A 119 -15.37 3.48 -4.72
N SER A 120 -15.40 3.08 -5.99
CA SER A 120 -14.96 3.94 -7.10
C SER A 120 -15.82 5.19 -7.24
N ASP A 121 -17.14 5.07 -7.04
CA ASP A 121 -18.06 6.20 -7.09
C ASP A 121 -17.85 7.15 -5.91
N GLU A 122 -17.57 6.63 -4.73
CA GLU A 122 -17.24 7.43 -3.56
C GLU A 122 -15.93 8.21 -3.76
N VAL A 123 -14.88 7.57 -4.28
CA VAL A 123 -13.62 8.23 -4.60
C VAL A 123 -13.82 9.36 -5.63
N ARG A 124 -14.70 9.16 -6.63
CA ARG A 124 -15.06 10.23 -7.58
C ARG A 124 -15.83 11.35 -6.88
N ARG A 125 -16.79 11.02 -6.00
CA ARG A 125 -17.54 12.01 -5.19
C ARG A 125 -16.58 12.89 -4.39
N LEU A 126 -15.53 12.28 -3.85
CA LEU A 126 -14.46 12.98 -3.15
C LEU A 126 -13.55 13.81 -4.07
N GLY A 127 -13.82 13.87 -5.37
CA GLY A 127 -13.12 14.71 -6.34
C GLY A 127 -11.81 14.16 -6.88
N PHE A 128 -11.59 12.83 -6.79
CA PHE A 128 -10.46 12.17 -7.44
C PHE A 128 -10.85 11.63 -8.81
N THR A 129 -9.86 11.61 -9.67
CA THR A 129 -9.96 10.97 -11.00
C THR A 129 -9.14 9.69 -11.00
N GLN A 130 -9.71 8.64 -11.60
CA GLN A 130 -8.97 7.41 -11.82
C GLN A 130 -8.01 7.61 -13.00
N ASP A 131 -6.73 7.37 -12.76
CA ASP A 131 -5.74 7.36 -13.83
C ASP A 131 -5.90 6.06 -14.64
N MET A 132 -6.41 6.20 -15.86
CA MET A 132 -6.62 5.10 -16.82
C MET A 132 -5.48 5.01 -17.85
N ALA A 133 -4.38 5.74 -17.64
CA ALA A 133 -3.22 5.67 -18.49
C ALA A 133 -2.67 4.24 -18.63
N SER A 134 -1.87 4.00 -19.65
CA SER A 134 -1.31 2.67 -19.94
C SER A 134 -0.64 2.06 -18.71
N ASP A 135 -0.67 0.74 -18.59
CA ASP A 135 -0.07 -0.03 -17.47
C ASP A 135 1.38 0.36 -17.16
N TYR A 136 2.10 0.91 -18.14
CA TYR A 136 3.49 1.37 -18.01
C TYR A 136 3.65 2.71 -17.27
N SER A 137 2.60 3.51 -17.14
CA SER A 137 2.63 4.80 -16.43
C SER A 137 2.19 4.72 -14.98
N LEU A 138 1.73 3.55 -14.52
CA LEU A 138 1.27 3.34 -13.16
C LEU A 138 2.44 3.07 -12.21
N PHE A 139 2.38 3.64 -11.01
CA PHE A 139 3.37 3.35 -9.96
C PHE A 139 3.32 1.90 -9.48
N GLN A 140 2.14 1.29 -9.55
CA GLN A 140 1.91 -0.11 -9.20
C GLN A 140 1.11 -0.81 -10.30
N PRO A 141 1.38 -2.09 -10.56
CA PRO A 141 0.61 -2.84 -11.54
C PRO A 141 -0.88 -2.89 -11.11
N ARG A 142 -1.75 -2.61 -12.06
CA ARG A 142 -3.21 -2.63 -11.84
C ARG A 142 -3.72 -4.03 -11.49
N MET A 143 -3.18 -5.04 -12.14
CA MET A 143 -3.53 -6.44 -11.97
C MET A 143 -2.35 -7.20 -11.40
N CYS A 144 -2.58 -8.01 -10.38
CA CYS A 144 -1.56 -8.88 -9.77
C CYS A 144 -2.02 -10.31 -9.83
N TYR A 145 -1.11 -11.22 -10.20
CA TYR A 145 -1.36 -12.66 -10.05
C TYR A 145 -1.01 -13.07 -8.62
N VAL A 146 -1.99 -13.56 -7.89
CA VAL A 146 -1.82 -14.01 -6.50
C VAL A 146 -1.79 -15.53 -6.46
N THR A 147 -0.82 -16.10 -5.75
CA THR A 147 -0.76 -17.53 -5.46
C THR A 147 -0.94 -17.73 -3.96
N ASP A 148 -2.03 -18.39 -3.57
CA ASP A 148 -2.20 -18.82 -2.19
C ASP A 148 -1.21 -19.95 -1.89
N LEU A 149 -0.41 -19.76 -0.84
CA LEU A 149 0.61 -20.70 -0.40
C LEU A 149 0.14 -21.56 0.79
N GLN A 150 -1.02 -21.26 1.37
CA GLN A 150 -1.50 -21.95 2.57
C GLN A 150 -1.71 -23.45 2.28
N GLY A 151 -1.09 -24.28 3.09
CA GLY A 151 -1.20 -25.76 2.98
C GLY A 151 -0.49 -26.36 1.77
N LEU A 152 0.26 -25.58 0.97
CA LEU A 152 1.02 -26.10 -0.16
C LEU A 152 2.43 -26.56 0.24
N THR A 153 2.79 -27.78 -0.15
CA THR A 153 4.19 -28.20 -0.16
C THR A 153 4.93 -27.57 -1.36
N LYS A 154 6.27 -27.53 -1.29
CA LYS A 154 7.11 -27.08 -2.41
C LYS A 154 6.79 -27.83 -3.70
N ASP A 155 6.64 -29.16 -3.64
CA ASP A 155 6.35 -29.98 -4.81
C ASP A 155 4.96 -29.70 -5.39
N ALA A 156 3.95 -29.52 -4.53
CA ALA A 156 2.61 -29.15 -4.96
C ALA A 156 2.58 -27.78 -5.62
N LEU A 157 3.35 -26.79 -5.08
CA LEU A 157 3.49 -25.48 -5.70
C LEU A 157 4.20 -25.57 -7.06
N LEU A 158 5.31 -26.31 -7.14
CA LEU A 158 6.03 -26.51 -8.40
C LEU A 158 5.15 -27.20 -9.45
N ALA A 159 4.28 -28.13 -9.06
CA ALA A 159 3.37 -28.80 -9.98
C ALA A 159 2.39 -27.85 -10.66
N LYS A 160 2.00 -26.76 -9.99
CA LYS A 160 1.12 -25.71 -10.54
C LYS A 160 1.78 -24.86 -11.65
N TYR A 161 3.11 -24.80 -11.68
CA TYR A 161 3.82 -23.96 -12.64
C TYR A 161 3.99 -24.64 -14.01
N ARG A 162 4.18 -23.82 -15.05
CA ARG A 162 4.51 -24.28 -16.39
C ARG A 162 5.86 -25.02 -16.41
N ARG A 163 6.06 -25.89 -17.38
CA ARG A 163 7.31 -26.68 -17.53
C ARG A 163 8.57 -25.82 -17.54
N SER A 164 8.53 -24.68 -18.23
CA SER A 164 9.65 -23.73 -18.31
C SER A 164 10.00 -23.12 -16.94
N THR A 165 9.00 -22.74 -16.17
CA THR A 165 9.21 -22.21 -14.80
C THR A 165 9.83 -23.26 -13.89
N ARG A 166 9.31 -24.50 -13.91
CA ARG A 166 9.88 -25.62 -13.14
C ARG A 166 11.33 -25.90 -13.54
N TYR A 167 11.64 -25.84 -14.84
CA TYR A 167 13.01 -26.00 -15.33
C TYR A 167 13.94 -24.91 -14.77
N ASN A 168 13.54 -23.65 -14.83
CA ASN A 168 14.34 -22.53 -14.36
C ASN A 168 14.58 -22.58 -12.84
N VAL A 169 13.57 -22.97 -12.05
CA VAL A 169 13.74 -23.17 -10.60
C VAL A 169 14.78 -24.26 -10.32
N ARG A 170 14.68 -25.41 -11.00
CA ARG A 170 15.66 -26.49 -10.83
C ARG A 170 17.05 -26.12 -11.33
N LEU A 171 17.14 -25.28 -12.36
CA LEU A 171 18.43 -24.77 -12.85
C LEU A 171 19.07 -23.85 -11.81
N ALA A 172 18.30 -22.93 -11.22
CA ALA A 172 18.77 -22.05 -10.15
C ALA A 172 19.29 -22.84 -8.93
N GLU A 173 18.53 -23.86 -8.51
CA GLU A 173 18.95 -24.77 -7.44
C GLU A 173 20.29 -25.49 -7.74
N ARG A 174 20.46 -26.00 -8.98
CA ARG A 174 21.70 -26.65 -9.40
C ARG A 174 22.90 -25.69 -9.47
N GLN A 175 22.65 -24.42 -9.75
CA GLN A 175 23.67 -23.37 -9.79
C GLN A 175 23.94 -22.74 -8.41
N ASN A 176 23.37 -23.29 -7.35
CA ASN A 176 23.45 -22.76 -5.98
C ASN A 176 23.05 -21.27 -5.89
N LEU A 177 22.06 -20.87 -6.69
CA LEU A 177 21.47 -19.54 -6.59
C LEU A 177 20.47 -19.56 -5.44
N PHE A 178 20.85 -18.96 -4.32
CA PHE A 178 19.99 -18.80 -3.16
C PHE A 178 19.46 -17.37 -3.09
N LEU A 179 18.14 -17.23 -3.02
CA LEU A 179 17.50 -15.98 -2.63
C LEU A 179 17.35 -16.01 -1.10
N THR A 180 18.14 -15.21 -0.39
CA THR A 180 17.98 -15.04 1.05
C THR A 180 16.95 -13.95 1.29
N LEU A 181 15.75 -14.35 1.73
CA LEU A 181 14.75 -13.43 2.24
C LEU A 181 15.06 -13.16 3.70
N PHE A 182 15.54 -11.96 4.00
CA PHE A 182 15.60 -11.49 5.37
C PHE A 182 14.21 -11.04 5.79
N PHE A 183 13.51 -11.86 6.55
CA PHE A 183 12.35 -11.42 7.33
C PHE A 183 12.91 -10.67 8.54
N LEU A 184 12.86 -9.36 8.51
CA LEU A 184 12.97 -8.56 9.71
C LEU A 184 11.61 -8.65 10.44
N PHE A 185 11.54 -9.52 11.43
CA PHE A 185 10.43 -9.59 12.38
C PHE A 185 10.55 -8.45 13.38
#